data_d98dda2c27faef34f41c4ef4725e15bf
#
_entry.id   d98dda2c27faef34f41c4ef4725e15bf
#
_cell.length_a   1.000
_cell.length_b   1.000
_cell.length_c   1.000
_cell.angle_alpha   90.00
_cell.angle_beta   90.00
_cell.angle_gamma   90.00
#
_symmetry.space_group_name_H-M   'P 1'
#
loop_
_entity.id
_entity.type
_entity.pdbx_description
1 polymer ?
#
loop_
_entity_poly.entity_id
_entity_poly.type
_entity_poly.pdbx_seq_one_letter_code
_entity_poly.pdbx_strand_id
1 'polypeptide(L)'
;MDCIDKLGLSQTTLARIAERVGISQGNVVFHLHSKKALLAQTLRHLNDEYRCNWIAALAAAPPDAHSQLRALIEASFTPKICNRRKISVWFAFWGESRSRPTYMRVCGDNDKAFSDQVLALCQTIEARSTARLKAETAALSLEGMIDGLWQNFLLGSSGFKRAQAIKAVFELMDSIYPDRKPESVATI
;
A
#
# COMPACT_ATOMS: atom_id res chain seq x y z
N MET A 1 5.92 -15.22 4.58
CA MET A 1 6.49 -14.14 3.76
C MET A 1 7.88 -14.48 3.22
N ASP A 2 8.87 -14.87 4.03
CA ASP A 2 10.26 -15.13 3.58
C ASP A 2 10.41 -16.15 2.45
N CYS A 3 9.57 -17.19 2.42
CA CYS A 3 9.58 -18.14 1.32
C CYS A 3 9.07 -17.53 0.01
N ILE A 4 8.04 -16.67 0.10
CA ILE A 4 7.48 -15.99 -1.08
C ILE A 4 8.49 -14.97 -1.61
N ASP A 5 9.11 -14.19 -0.74
CA ASP A 5 10.13 -13.21 -1.11
C ASP A 5 11.33 -13.84 -1.85
N LYS A 6 11.79 -15.01 -1.37
CA LYS A 6 12.98 -15.68 -1.95
C LYS A 6 12.67 -16.59 -3.13
N LEU A 7 11.51 -17.21 -3.18
CA LEU A 7 11.18 -18.30 -4.11
C LEU A 7 10.00 -17.96 -5.04
N GLY A 8 9.28 -16.88 -4.77
CA GLY A 8 8.00 -16.58 -5.43
C GLY A 8 6.87 -17.47 -4.95
N LEU A 9 5.63 -17.18 -5.39
CA LEU A 9 4.42 -17.92 -4.97
C LEU A 9 4.42 -19.37 -5.46
N SER A 10 4.83 -19.60 -6.70
CA SER A 10 4.80 -20.94 -7.32
C SER A 10 5.69 -21.92 -6.58
N GLN A 11 6.91 -21.52 -6.23
CA GLN A 11 7.92 -22.34 -5.57
C GLN A 11 7.74 -22.44 -4.04
N THR A 12 6.86 -21.64 -3.45
CA THR A 12 6.52 -21.71 -2.04
C THR A 12 5.64 -22.93 -1.76
N THR A 13 6.19 -23.96 -1.11
CA THR A 13 5.49 -25.19 -0.72
C THR A 13 5.43 -25.31 0.81
N LEU A 14 4.49 -26.13 1.33
CA LEU A 14 4.41 -26.38 2.78
C LEU A 14 5.67 -27.07 3.31
N ALA A 15 6.30 -27.95 2.51
CA ALA A 15 7.57 -28.58 2.86
C ALA A 15 8.70 -27.56 3.03
N ARG A 16 8.88 -26.64 2.06
CA ARG A 16 9.90 -25.61 2.15
C ARG A 16 9.66 -24.61 3.29
N ILE A 17 8.40 -24.38 3.63
CA ILE A 17 8.06 -23.55 4.81
C ILE A 17 8.40 -24.30 6.08
N ALA A 18 8.06 -25.59 6.20
CA ALA A 18 8.38 -26.43 7.35
C ALA A 18 9.90 -26.48 7.59
N GLU A 19 10.67 -26.77 6.56
CA GLU A 19 12.13 -26.72 6.58
C GLU A 19 12.69 -25.38 7.09
N ARG A 20 12.14 -24.28 6.55
CA ARG A 20 12.63 -22.94 6.91
C ARG A 20 12.36 -22.54 8.35
N VAL A 21 11.25 -23.00 8.95
CA VAL A 21 10.90 -22.72 10.34
C VAL A 21 11.35 -23.81 11.32
N GLY A 22 11.98 -24.89 10.82
CA GLY A 22 12.54 -25.96 11.65
C GLY A 22 11.48 -26.87 12.28
N ILE A 23 10.31 -27.04 11.64
CA ILE A 23 9.25 -27.94 12.12
C ILE A 23 8.91 -29.01 11.07
N SER A 24 8.19 -30.06 11.48
CA SER A 24 7.75 -31.10 10.54
C SER A 24 6.69 -30.56 9.57
N GLN A 25 6.67 -31.07 8.35
CA GLN A 25 5.62 -30.76 7.37
C GLN A 25 4.23 -31.13 7.90
N GLY A 26 4.11 -32.20 8.69
CA GLY A 26 2.85 -32.60 9.33
C GLY A 26 2.31 -31.51 10.25
N ASN A 27 3.16 -30.87 11.05
CA ASN A 27 2.76 -29.73 11.88
C ASN A 27 2.28 -28.53 11.05
N VAL A 28 2.97 -28.23 9.94
CA VAL A 28 2.52 -27.15 9.04
C VAL A 28 1.15 -27.46 8.45
N VAL A 29 0.95 -28.70 7.97
CA VAL A 29 -0.35 -29.14 7.41
C VAL A 29 -1.45 -29.10 8.47
N PHE A 30 -1.15 -29.55 9.69
CA PHE A 30 -2.12 -29.54 10.80
C PHE A 30 -2.64 -28.13 11.11
N HIS A 31 -1.75 -27.14 11.15
CA HIS A 31 -2.12 -25.75 11.46
C HIS A 31 -2.65 -24.95 10.27
N LEU A 32 -2.15 -25.21 9.07
CA LEU A 32 -2.41 -24.38 7.90
C LEU A 32 -3.26 -25.06 6.82
N HIS A 33 -3.56 -26.34 6.97
CA HIS A 33 -4.40 -27.18 6.13
C HIS A 33 -3.97 -27.28 4.66
N SER A 34 -3.62 -26.17 4.01
CA SER A 34 -3.20 -26.13 2.60
C SER A 34 -2.34 -24.93 2.28
N LYS A 35 -1.55 -25.03 1.18
CA LYS A 35 -0.83 -23.88 0.61
C LYS A 35 -1.76 -22.69 0.33
N LYS A 36 -2.97 -22.95 -0.21
CA LYS A 36 -3.96 -21.91 -0.51
C LYS A 36 -4.41 -21.17 0.75
N ALA A 37 -4.67 -21.90 1.85
CA ALA A 37 -5.05 -21.31 3.12
C ALA A 37 -3.92 -20.45 3.70
N LEU A 38 -2.69 -20.96 3.69
CA LEU A 38 -1.52 -20.21 4.13
C LEU A 38 -1.30 -18.93 3.33
N LEU A 39 -1.39 -18.98 2.01
CA LEU A 39 -1.24 -17.80 1.15
C LEU A 39 -2.33 -16.77 1.44
N ALA A 40 -3.57 -17.21 1.62
CA ALA A 40 -4.67 -16.31 1.99
C ALA A 40 -4.48 -15.67 3.37
N GLN A 41 -3.97 -16.41 4.36
CA GLN A 41 -3.65 -15.85 5.68
C GLN A 41 -2.49 -14.85 5.62
N THR A 42 -1.44 -15.16 4.84
CA THR A 42 -0.32 -14.23 4.61
C THR A 42 -0.81 -12.93 3.99
N LEU A 43 -1.67 -13.03 2.99
CA LEU A 43 -2.25 -11.87 2.31
C LEU A 43 -3.14 -11.04 3.24
N ARG A 44 -4.01 -11.70 4.05
CA ARG A 44 -4.82 -11.00 5.07
C ARG A 44 -3.93 -10.24 6.05
N HIS A 45 -2.90 -10.88 6.58
CA HIS A 45 -2.00 -10.22 7.52
C HIS A 45 -1.36 -8.94 6.94
N LEU A 46 -0.90 -8.99 5.69
CA LEU A 46 -0.36 -7.81 5.00
C LEU A 46 -1.42 -6.74 4.77
N ASN A 47 -2.60 -7.16 4.34
CA ASN A 47 -3.73 -6.28 4.07
C ASN A 47 -4.22 -5.57 5.33
N ASP A 48 -4.39 -6.31 6.44
CA ASP A 48 -4.81 -5.76 7.72
C ASP A 48 -3.77 -4.77 8.27
N GLU A 49 -2.49 -5.11 8.14
CA GLU A 49 -1.41 -4.23 8.57
C GLU A 49 -1.38 -2.93 7.76
N TYR A 50 -1.54 -3.00 6.43
CA TYR A 50 -1.63 -1.83 5.56
C TYR A 50 -2.86 -0.98 5.90
N ARG A 51 -4.01 -1.62 6.06
CA ARG A 51 -5.26 -0.95 6.46
C ARG A 51 -5.13 -0.22 7.79
N CYS A 52 -4.65 -0.90 8.82
CA CYS A 52 -4.44 -0.27 10.13
C CYS A 52 -3.47 0.91 10.06
N ASN A 53 -2.43 0.79 9.22
CA ASN A 53 -1.42 1.83 9.08
C ASN A 53 -1.98 3.12 8.44
N TRP A 54 -2.71 3.03 7.33
CA TRP A 54 -3.23 4.21 6.67
C TRP A 54 -4.42 4.82 7.44
N ILE A 55 -5.28 4.01 8.09
CA ILE A 55 -6.36 4.52 8.94
C ILE A 55 -5.77 5.30 10.13
N ALA A 56 -4.73 4.75 10.79
CA ALA A 56 -4.07 5.44 11.90
C ALA A 56 -3.42 6.75 11.47
N ALA A 57 -2.78 6.77 10.29
CA ALA A 57 -2.18 7.97 9.74
C ALA A 57 -3.23 9.05 9.45
N LEU A 58 -4.35 8.67 8.86
CA LEU A 58 -5.47 9.57 8.59
C LEU A 58 -6.06 10.15 9.88
N ALA A 59 -6.26 9.31 10.90
CA ALA A 59 -6.81 9.73 12.19
C ALA A 59 -5.87 10.67 12.98
N ALA A 60 -4.56 10.54 12.78
CA ALA A 60 -3.55 11.37 13.43
C ALA A 60 -3.27 12.69 12.69
N ALA A 61 -3.67 12.81 11.41
CA ALA A 61 -3.44 13.99 10.61
C ALA A 61 -4.35 15.15 11.04
N PRO A 62 -3.92 16.41 10.82
CA PRO A 62 -4.81 17.56 10.90
C PRO A 62 -6.07 17.37 10.05
N PRO A 63 -7.22 17.93 10.45
CA PRO A 63 -8.52 17.66 9.81
C PRO A 63 -8.69 18.33 8.43
N ASP A 64 -7.65 18.90 7.84
CA ASP A 64 -7.68 19.44 6.49
C ASP A 64 -7.32 18.38 5.45
N ALA A 65 -7.98 18.42 4.29
CA ALA A 65 -7.86 17.40 3.25
C ALA A 65 -6.43 17.30 2.68
N HIS A 66 -5.68 18.41 2.63
CA HIS A 66 -4.33 18.43 2.13
C HIS A 66 -3.37 17.69 3.08
N SER A 67 -3.45 17.97 4.39
CA SER A 67 -2.65 17.28 5.42
C SER A 67 -3.01 15.80 5.50
N GLN A 68 -4.29 15.45 5.40
CA GLN A 68 -4.75 14.07 5.37
C GLN A 68 -4.23 13.31 4.14
N LEU A 69 -4.24 13.91 2.95
CA LEU A 69 -3.70 13.29 1.75
C LEU A 69 -2.19 13.07 1.86
N ARG A 70 -1.44 14.05 2.41
CA ARG A 70 -0.01 13.87 2.72
C ARG A 70 0.24 12.72 3.70
N ALA A 71 -0.58 12.60 4.74
CA ALA A 71 -0.46 11.53 5.71
C ALA A 71 -0.68 10.14 5.08
N LEU A 72 -1.63 9.98 4.14
CA LEU A 72 -1.82 8.74 3.39
C LEU A 72 -0.61 8.39 2.51
N ILE A 73 -0.02 9.41 1.84
CA ILE A 73 1.21 9.23 1.05
C ILE A 73 2.36 8.76 1.96
N GLU A 74 2.60 9.44 3.08
CA GLU A 74 3.65 9.07 4.04
C GLU A 74 3.44 7.66 4.61
N ALA A 75 2.19 7.30 4.94
CA ALA A 75 1.83 6.00 5.45
C ALA A 75 2.25 4.87 4.49
N SER A 76 2.12 5.08 3.18
CA SER A 76 2.52 4.10 2.15
C SER A 76 4.03 3.84 2.12
N PHE A 77 4.86 4.74 2.66
CA PHE A 77 6.32 4.62 2.69
C PHE A 77 6.91 4.38 4.09
N THR A 78 6.08 4.16 5.11
CA THR A 78 6.62 3.82 6.45
C THR A 78 7.48 2.55 6.38
N PRO A 79 8.56 2.42 7.18
CA PRO A 79 9.40 1.21 7.19
C PRO A 79 8.61 -0.07 7.48
N LYS A 80 7.53 0.04 8.21
CA LYS A 80 6.61 -1.06 8.51
C LYS A 80 5.94 -1.60 7.25
N ILE A 81 5.55 -0.73 6.32
CA ILE A 81 4.87 -1.07 5.06
C ILE A 81 5.87 -1.21 3.92
N CYS A 82 6.62 -0.15 3.63
CA CYS A 82 7.59 -0.08 2.54
C CYS A 82 8.91 -0.72 2.92
N ASN A 83 8.98 -2.05 2.92
CA ASN A 83 10.20 -2.83 3.05
C ASN A 83 10.25 -3.93 1.97
N ARG A 84 11.46 -4.29 1.55
CA ARG A 84 11.68 -5.19 0.41
C ARG A 84 10.87 -6.48 0.50
N ARG A 85 10.85 -7.12 1.67
CA ARG A 85 10.15 -8.41 1.86
C ARG A 85 8.64 -8.28 1.66
N LYS A 86 8.00 -7.24 2.20
CA LYS A 86 6.55 -7.04 2.06
C LYS A 86 6.17 -6.64 0.64
N ILE A 87 6.93 -5.71 0.06
CA ILE A 87 6.69 -5.29 -1.32
C ILE A 87 6.86 -6.47 -2.29
N SER A 88 7.91 -7.30 -2.11
CA SER A 88 8.08 -8.53 -2.90
C SER A 88 6.86 -9.45 -2.83
N VAL A 89 6.28 -9.62 -1.63
CA VAL A 89 5.07 -10.43 -1.45
C VAL A 89 3.86 -9.78 -2.12
N TRP A 90 3.66 -8.45 -1.98
CA TRP A 90 2.60 -7.73 -2.68
C TRP A 90 2.67 -7.92 -4.20
N PHE A 91 3.84 -7.67 -4.79
CA PHE A 91 4.03 -7.84 -6.24
C PHE A 91 3.85 -9.28 -6.71
N ALA A 92 4.25 -10.27 -5.90
CA ALA A 92 3.98 -11.68 -6.21
C ALA A 92 2.47 -11.97 -6.29
N PHE A 93 1.67 -11.41 -5.38
CA PHE A 93 0.21 -11.54 -5.43
C PHE A 93 -0.43 -10.71 -6.54
N TRP A 94 0.04 -9.50 -6.81
CA TRP A 94 -0.47 -8.65 -7.90
C TRP A 94 -0.23 -9.28 -9.27
N GLY A 95 0.94 -9.88 -9.48
CA GLY A 95 1.23 -10.61 -10.72
C GLY A 95 0.24 -11.76 -10.98
N GLU A 96 -0.31 -12.37 -9.93
CA GLU A 96 -1.30 -13.44 -10.01
C GLU A 96 -2.76 -12.94 -9.82
N SER A 97 -2.99 -11.67 -9.48
CA SER A 97 -4.30 -11.14 -9.07
C SER A 97 -5.38 -11.28 -10.13
N ARG A 98 -5.03 -11.13 -11.41
CA ARG A 98 -5.96 -11.23 -12.54
C ARG A 98 -6.52 -12.64 -12.74
N SER A 99 -5.74 -13.65 -12.39
CA SER A 99 -6.10 -15.06 -12.55
C SER A 99 -6.62 -15.71 -11.26
N ARG A 100 -6.48 -15.04 -10.10
CA ARG A 100 -6.80 -15.62 -8.80
C ARG A 100 -7.79 -14.80 -7.98
N PRO A 101 -9.06 -15.28 -7.88
CA PRO A 101 -10.10 -14.63 -7.09
C PRO A 101 -9.73 -14.40 -5.61
N THR A 102 -8.72 -15.10 -5.11
CA THR A 102 -8.29 -14.99 -3.70
C THR A 102 -7.78 -13.61 -3.34
N TYR A 103 -7.03 -12.93 -4.23
CA TYR A 103 -6.55 -11.57 -3.98
C TYR A 103 -7.74 -10.62 -3.82
N MET A 104 -8.63 -10.57 -4.80
CA MET A 104 -9.78 -9.66 -4.79
C MET A 104 -10.69 -9.88 -3.58
N ARG A 105 -10.89 -11.14 -3.19
CA ARG A 105 -11.70 -11.46 -2.00
C ARG A 105 -11.05 -11.02 -0.69
N VAL A 106 -9.71 -10.99 -0.60
CA VAL A 106 -9.00 -10.67 0.63
C VAL A 106 -8.68 -9.18 0.71
N CYS A 107 -8.31 -8.55 -0.39
CA CYS A 107 -7.79 -7.18 -0.43
C CYS A 107 -8.73 -6.17 -1.10
N GLY A 108 -9.61 -6.63 -2.00
CA GLY A 108 -10.41 -5.74 -2.86
C GLY A 108 -11.20 -4.67 -2.11
N ASP A 109 -11.81 -5.01 -0.97
CA ASP A 109 -12.56 -4.02 -0.17
C ASP A 109 -11.65 -2.97 0.46
N ASN A 110 -10.44 -3.35 0.90
CA ASN A 110 -9.49 -2.42 1.46
C ASN A 110 -8.84 -1.55 0.38
N ASP A 111 -8.48 -2.14 -0.76
CA ASP A 111 -7.95 -1.40 -1.90
C ASP A 111 -8.95 -0.34 -2.35
N LYS A 112 -10.23 -0.74 -2.50
CA LYS A 112 -11.31 0.18 -2.82
C LYS A 112 -11.48 1.27 -1.76
N ALA A 113 -11.48 0.92 -0.48
CA ALA A 113 -11.63 1.90 0.60
C ALA A 113 -10.49 2.92 0.63
N PHE A 114 -9.26 2.50 0.36
CA PHE A 114 -8.11 3.39 0.24
C PHE A 114 -8.26 4.34 -0.95
N SER A 115 -8.57 3.80 -2.15
CA SER A 115 -8.78 4.61 -3.36
C SER A 115 -9.96 5.57 -3.22
N ASP A 116 -11.08 5.13 -2.64
CA ASP A 116 -12.23 6.00 -2.35
C ASP A 116 -11.84 7.17 -1.42
N GLN A 117 -10.99 6.89 -0.41
CA GLN A 117 -10.52 7.92 0.53
C GLN A 117 -9.58 8.92 -0.16
N VAL A 118 -8.63 8.44 -0.97
CA VAL A 118 -7.75 9.32 -1.76
C VAL A 118 -8.57 10.20 -2.70
N LEU A 119 -9.52 9.62 -3.43
CA LEU A 119 -10.41 10.36 -4.33
C LEU A 119 -11.22 11.43 -3.58
N ALA A 120 -11.83 11.09 -2.45
CA ALA A 120 -12.63 12.03 -1.66
C ALA A 120 -11.80 13.22 -1.17
N LEU A 121 -10.54 12.99 -0.78
CA LEU A 121 -9.62 14.07 -0.39
C LEU A 121 -9.24 14.93 -1.60
N CYS A 122 -8.94 14.32 -2.74
CA CYS A 122 -8.68 15.05 -3.98
C CYS A 122 -9.88 15.92 -4.42
N GLN A 123 -11.10 15.41 -4.33
CA GLN A 123 -12.33 16.17 -4.60
C GLN A 123 -12.51 17.34 -3.65
N THR A 124 -12.23 17.12 -2.36
CA THR A 124 -12.32 18.18 -1.34
C THR A 124 -11.29 19.30 -1.61
N ILE A 125 -10.08 18.95 -2.02
CA ILE A 125 -9.04 19.94 -2.37
C ILE A 125 -9.41 20.66 -3.66
N GLU A 126 -9.84 19.94 -4.72
CA GLU A 126 -10.28 20.53 -6.00
C GLU A 126 -11.39 21.58 -5.80
N ALA A 127 -12.35 21.30 -4.94
CA ALA A 127 -13.46 22.21 -4.67
C ALA A 127 -13.04 23.52 -3.97
N ARG A 128 -11.84 23.55 -3.34
CA ARG A 128 -11.36 24.67 -2.52
C ARG A 128 -10.13 25.39 -3.08
N SER A 129 -9.51 24.86 -4.12
CA SER A 129 -8.26 25.37 -4.69
C SER A 129 -8.27 25.34 -6.21
N THR A 130 -7.32 26.04 -6.82
CA THR A 130 -7.08 25.92 -8.27
C THR A 130 -6.35 24.58 -8.52
N ALA A 131 -7.08 23.58 -8.99
CA ALA A 131 -6.48 22.29 -9.36
C ALA A 131 -6.13 22.27 -10.85
N ARG A 132 -4.96 21.74 -11.19
CA ARG A 132 -4.53 21.55 -12.59
C ARG A 132 -5.04 20.26 -13.20
N LEU A 133 -5.44 19.30 -12.39
CA LEU A 133 -6.04 18.03 -12.79
C LEU A 133 -7.36 17.84 -12.08
N LYS A 134 -8.27 17.10 -12.72
CA LYS A 134 -9.48 16.62 -12.07
C LYS A 134 -9.16 15.63 -10.95
N ALA A 135 -9.99 15.61 -9.90
CA ALA A 135 -9.77 14.78 -8.72
C ALA A 135 -9.53 13.31 -9.05
N GLU A 136 -10.26 12.75 -10.01
CA GLU A 136 -10.11 11.37 -10.46
C GLU A 136 -8.72 11.12 -11.08
N THR A 137 -8.25 12.06 -11.92
CA THR A 137 -6.92 11.96 -12.55
C THR A 137 -5.82 12.17 -11.51
N ALA A 138 -6.02 13.09 -10.57
CA ALA A 138 -5.08 13.35 -9.48
C ALA A 138 -4.91 12.12 -8.59
N ALA A 139 -6.03 11.52 -8.14
CA ALA A 139 -6.04 10.32 -7.32
C ALA A 139 -5.31 9.16 -8.03
N LEU A 140 -5.69 8.86 -9.27
CA LEU A 140 -5.06 7.81 -10.07
C LEU A 140 -3.56 8.05 -10.28
N SER A 141 -3.15 9.30 -10.50
CA SER A 141 -1.73 9.65 -10.69
C SER A 141 -0.91 9.47 -9.42
N LEU A 142 -1.45 9.87 -8.26
CA LEU A 142 -0.79 9.72 -6.97
C LEU A 142 -0.65 8.25 -6.58
N GLU A 143 -1.72 7.46 -6.70
CA GLU A 143 -1.69 6.01 -6.41
C GLU A 143 -0.75 5.27 -7.37
N GLY A 144 -0.84 5.54 -8.67
CA GLY A 144 0.05 4.94 -9.66
C GLY A 144 1.53 5.30 -9.44
N MET A 145 1.81 6.51 -8.95
CA MET A 145 3.18 6.91 -8.61
C MET A 145 3.69 6.16 -7.36
N ILE A 146 2.86 5.97 -6.34
CA ILE A 146 3.22 5.19 -5.13
C ILE A 146 3.57 3.75 -5.53
N ASP A 147 2.73 3.12 -6.34
CA ASP A 147 2.95 1.74 -6.81
C ASP A 147 4.22 1.62 -7.66
N GLY A 148 4.46 2.57 -8.57
CA GLY A 148 5.68 2.63 -9.36
C GLY A 148 6.94 2.81 -8.51
N LEU A 149 6.88 3.61 -7.46
CA LEU A 149 7.99 3.80 -6.51
C LEU A 149 8.22 2.54 -5.65
N TRP A 150 7.19 1.81 -5.27
CA TRP A 150 7.34 0.50 -4.63
C TRP A 150 8.02 -0.50 -5.56
N GLN A 151 7.64 -0.52 -6.85
CA GLN A 151 8.31 -1.35 -7.84
C GLN A 151 9.79 -1.00 -7.99
N ASN A 152 10.12 0.27 -8.09
CA ASN A 152 11.52 0.74 -8.15
C ASN A 152 12.33 0.31 -6.93
N PHE A 153 11.72 0.37 -5.74
CA PHE A 153 12.34 -0.11 -4.51
C PHE A 153 12.61 -1.62 -4.56
N LEU A 154 11.67 -2.41 -5.08
CA LEU A 154 11.81 -3.86 -5.22
C LEU A 154 12.91 -4.24 -6.21
N LEU A 155 12.96 -3.56 -7.35
CA LEU A 155 13.94 -3.84 -8.42
C LEU A 155 15.37 -3.43 -8.06
N GLY A 156 15.56 -2.81 -6.88
CA GLY A 156 16.89 -2.53 -6.37
C GLY A 156 17.61 -1.39 -7.10
N SER A 157 16.85 -0.40 -7.60
CA SER A 157 17.44 0.85 -8.10
C SER A 157 18.41 1.36 -7.06
N SER A 158 19.69 1.35 -7.37
CA SER A 158 20.76 1.74 -6.45
C SER A 158 20.47 3.15 -5.93
N GLY A 159 20.27 3.28 -4.61
CA GLY A 159 20.04 4.56 -3.98
C GLY A 159 18.59 4.93 -3.68
N PHE A 160 17.59 4.04 -3.86
CA PHE A 160 16.22 4.35 -3.44
C PHE A 160 16.14 4.69 -1.95
N LYS A 161 15.65 5.89 -1.65
CA LYS A 161 15.40 6.35 -0.29
C LYS A 161 13.92 6.70 -0.13
N ARG A 162 13.27 6.17 0.91
CA ARG A 162 11.84 6.46 1.21
C ARG A 162 11.56 7.96 1.26
N ALA A 163 12.45 8.74 1.88
CA ALA A 163 12.30 10.19 1.94
C ALA A 163 12.28 10.85 0.54
N GLN A 164 13.06 10.35 -0.41
CA GLN A 164 13.04 10.84 -1.79
C GLN A 164 11.75 10.43 -2.50
N ALA A 165 11.23 9.23 -2.24
CA ALA A 165 9.96 8.78 -2.79
C ALA A 165 8.80 9.65 -2.28
N ILE A 166 8.72 9.87 -0.97
CA ILE A 166 7.72 10.75 -0.36
C ILE A 166 7.81 12.16 -0.96
N LYS A 167 9.03 12.72 -1.03
CA LYS A 167 9.26 14.03 -1.63
C LYS A 167 8.76 14.12 -3.07
N ALA A 168 9.06 13.11 -3.89
CA ALA A 168 8.63 13.09 -5.29
C ALA A 168 7.09 13.05 -5.43
N VAL A 169 6.39 12.27 -4.58
CA VAL A 169 4.91 12.25 -4.59
C VAL A 169 4.35 13.58 -4.09
N PHE A 170 4.99 14.21 -3.10
CA PHE A 170 4.60 15.53 -2.63
C PHE A 170 4.79 16.61 -3.69
N GLU A 171 5.89 16.59 -4.43
CA GLU A 171 6.13 17.52 -5.54
C GLU A 171 5.08 17.35 -6.65
N LEU A 172 4.68 16.11 -6.96
CA LEU A 172 3.56 15.86 -7.87
C LEU A 172 2.26 16.44 -7.30
N MET A 173 1.92 16.16 -6.05
CA MET A 173 0.72 16.67 -5.40
C MET A 173 0.70 18.21 -5.38
N ASP A 174 1.82 18.85 -5.01
CA ASP A 174 1.94 20.31 -4.98
C ASP A 174 1.89 20.92 -6.39
N SER A 175 2.32 20.20 -7.43
CA SER A 175 2.17 20.61 -8.83
C SER A 175 0.73 20.55 -9.32
N ILE A 176 -0.05 19.59 -8.81
CA ILE A 176 -1.50 19.46 -9.12
C ILE A 176 -2.30 20.55 -8.40
N TYR A 177 -1.95 20.86 -7.15
CA TYR A 177 -2.65 21.79 -6.26
C TYR A 177 -1.72 22.96 -5.84
N PRO A 178 -1.40 23.90 -6.74
CA PRO A 178 -0.39 24.95 -6.48
C PRO A 178 -0.81 25.98 -5.45
N ASP A 179 -2.12 26.21 -5.30
CA ASP A 179 -2.65 27.27 -4.43
C ASP A 179 -3.08 26.68 -3.08
N ARG A 180 -2.17 26.69 -2.11
CA ARG A 180 -2.52 26.52 -0.70
C ARG A 180 -3.24 27.77 -0.21
N LYS A 181 -4.57 27.83 -0.30
CA LYS A 181 -5.30 28.76 0.57
C LYS A 181 -5.20 28.21 2.00
N PRO A 182 -4.60 28.96 2.96
CA PRO A 182 -4.65 28.55 4.36
C PRO A 182 -6.12 28.36 4.74
N GLU A 183 -6.48 27.24 5.31
CA GLU A 183 -7.82 27.07 5.87
C GLU A 183 -7.98 28.13 6.94
N SER A 184 -8.97 29.02 6.75
CA SER A 184 -9.37 29.95 7.80
C SER A 184 -9.79 29.07 8.99
N VAL A 185 -9.01 29.14 10.06
CA VAL A 185 -9.42 28.62 11.37
C VAL A 185 -10.73 29.35 11.68
N ALA A 186 -11.84 28.61 11.56
CA ALA A 186 -13.13 29.14 12.01
C ALA A 186 -12.96 29.36 13.51
N THR A 187 -12.77 30.66 13.87
CA THR A 187 -12.78 31.07 15.27
C THR A 187 -14.20 30.84 15.78
N ILE A 188 -14.31 29.84 16.68
CA ILE A 188 -15.51 29.58 17.49
C ILE A 188 -15.60 30.67 18.57
#